data_3fe77a70c8cfa99a5fe40cf4fe383a44
#
_entry.id   3fe77a70c8cfa99a5fe40cf4fe383a44
#
_cell.length_a   1.000
_cell.length_b   1.000
_cell.length_c   1.000
_cell.angle_alpha   90.00
_cell.angle_beta   90.00
_cell.angle_gamma   90.00
#
_symmetry.space_group_name_H-M   'P 1'
#
loop_
_entity.id
_entity.type
_entity.pdbx_description
1 polymer ?
#
loop_
_entity_poly.entity_id
_entity_poly.type
_entity_poly.pdbx_seq_one_letter_code
_entity_poly.pdbx_strand_id
1 'polypeptide(L)'
;GASALVIGAGGVGSAIAASLAKAGIGRLGLFDALPPLAEALAARLRRHYPRLELALGSNDPAGYDIVVNATPLGMKPGDPLPLDIGRLSPTAFVGEVVMAQTITPFLAAAQQRGCEVQVGTDMLFEQIPAYLEFFGLPTTTAEDLRAVARLG
;
A
#
# COMPACT_ATOMS: atom_id res chain seq x y z
N GLY A 1 6.45 -5.19 -14.41
CA GLY A 1 6.93 -4.96 -13.06
C GLY A 1 5.82 -5.06 -12.03
N ALA A 2 6.20 -5.04 -10.78
CA ALA A 2 5.25 -5.12 -9.69
C ALA A 2 4.43 -3.84 -9.57
N SER A 3 3.21 -3.98 -9.04
CA SER A 3 2.28 -2.89 -8.85
C SER A 3 1.74 -2.86 -7.42
N ALA A 4 1.45 -1.67 -6.94
CA ALA A 4 0.90 -1.47 -5.60
C ALA A 4 -0.25 -0.48 -5.62
N LEU A 5 -1.23 -0.72 -4.75
CA LEU A 5 -2.33 0.20 -4.50
C LEU A 5 -2.26 0.66 -3.05
N VAL A 6 -2.23 1.97 -2.84
CA VAL A 6 -2.25 2.57 -1.49
C VAL A 6 -3.56 3.32 -1.31
N ILE A 7 -4.33 2.91 -0.33
CA ILE A 7 -5.59 3.54 0.05
C ILE A 7 -5.29 4.49 1.21
N GLY A 8 -5.52 5.78 0.99
CA GLY A 8 -5.20 6.85 1.94
C GLY A 8 -3.94 7.60 1.54
N ALA A 9 -4.06 8.91 1.37
CA ALA A 9 -2.97 9.79 0.94
C ALA A 9 -2.63 10.86 1.99
N GLY A 10 -2.90 10.58 3.25
CA GLY A 10 -2.45 11.39 4.37
C GLY A 10 -0.97 11.14 4.69
N GLY A 11 -0.53 11.50 5.91
CA GLY A 11 0.88 11.39 6.29
C GLY A 11 1.48 10.01 6.10
N VAL A 12 0.85 8.97 6.67
CA VAL A 12 1.37 7.60 6.60
C VAL A 12 1.24 7.01 5.20
N GLY A 13 0.10 7.21 4.55
CA GLY A 13 -0.11 6.73 3.18
C GLY A 13 0.88 7.34 2.20
N SER A 14 1.16 8.64 2.34
CA SER A 14 2.17 9.34 1.54
C SER A 14 3.56 8.75 1.74
N ALA A 15 3.92 8.44 2.99
CA ALA A 15 5.21 7.84 3.32
C ALA A 15 5.37 6.44 2.72
N ILE A 16 4.32 5.62 2.79
CA ILE A 16 4.32 4.28 2.20
C ILE A 16 4.45 4.38 0.68
N ALA A 17 3.68 5.27 0.04
CA ALA A 17 3.75 5.45 -1.41
C ALA A 17 5.15 5.90 -1.86
N ALA A 18 5.76 6.84 -1.15
CA ALA A 18 7.12 7.28 -1.46
C ALA A 18 8.14 6.15 -1.29
N SER A 19 7.99 5.31 -0.27
CA SER A 19 8.85 4.16 -0.04
C SER A 19 8.76 3.15 -1.19
N LEU A 20 7.56 2.87 -1.66
CA LEU A 20 7.34 1.96 -2.79
C LEU A 20 7.92 2.52 -4.08
N ALA A 21 7.76 3.82 -4.32
CA ALA A 21 8.34 4.48 -5.49
C ALA A 21 9.87 4.40 -5.47
N LYS A 22 10.49 4.67 -4.32
CA LYS A 22 11.94 4.56 -4.17
C LYS A 22 12.44 3.13 -4.40
N ALA A 23 11.66 2.15 -3.97
CA ALA A 23 12.01 0.73 -4.14
C ALA A 23 11.91 0.26 -5.59
N GLY A 24 11.34 1.07 -6.49
CA GLY A 24 11.30 0.74 -7.92
C GLY A 24 10.01 0.11 -8.39
N ILE A 25 8.91 0.28 -7.63
CA ILE A 25 7.60 -0.22 -8.08
C ILE A 25 7.28 0.39 -9.46
N GLY A 26 6.76 -0.42 -10.38
CA GLY A 26 6.50 0.04 -11.74
C GLY A 26 5.20 0.82 -11.89
N ARG A 27 4.18 0.44 -11.14
CA ARG A 27 2.87 1.08 -11.16
C ARG A 27 2.36 1.27 -9.75
N LEU A 28 1.84 2.46 -9.46
CA LEU A 28 1.31 2.80 -8.15
C LEU A 28 -0.09 3.41 -8.31
N GLY A 29 -1.08 2.76 -7.73
CA GLY A 29 -2.42 3.30 -7.60
C GLY A 29 -2.53 4.06 -6.28
N LEU A 30 -3.16 5.21 -6.32
CA LEU A 30 -3.42 6.06 -5.15
C LEU A 30 -4.89 6.38 -5.08
N PHE A 31 -5.50 6.16 -3.94
CA PHE A 31 -6.89 6.52 -3.70
C PHE A 31 -7.04 7.18 -2.34
N ASP A 32 -7.82 8.24 -2.29
CA ASP A 32 -8.24 8.89 -1.04
C ASP A 32 -9.68 9.37 -1.21
N ALA A 33 -10.46 9.27 -0.15
CA ALA A 33 -11.83 9.80 -0.14
C ALA A 33 -11.85 11.32 -0.38
N LEU A 34 -10.72 11.99 -0.15
CA LEU A 34 -10.51 13.39 -0.50
C LEU A 34 -9.55 13.42 -1.70
N PRO A 35 -10.07 13.47 -2.94
CA PRO A 35 -9.23 13.40 -4.15
C PRO A 35 -8.05 14.37 -4.20
N PRO A 36 -8.16 15.62 -3.72
CA PRO A 36 -7.01 16.52 -3.73
C PRO A 36 -5.77 15.99 -3.01
N LEU A 37 -5.93 15.14 -2.00
CA LEU A 37 -4.78 14.55 -1.30
C LEU A 37 -4.01 13.58 -2.19
N ALA A 38 -4.74 12.72 -2.92
CA ALA A 38 -4.11 11.79 -3.86
C ALA A 38 -3.46 12.54 -5.02
N GLU A 39 -4.11 13.59 -5.53
CA GLU A 39 -3.56 14.39 -6.61
C GLU A 39 -2.29 15.11 -6.22
N ALA A 40 -2.24 15.69 -5.01
CA ALA A 40 -1.04 16.35 -4.50
C ALA A 40 0.12 15.38 -4.32
N LEU A 41 -0.15 14.19 -3.79
CA LEU A 41 0.85 13.15 -3.65
C LEU A 41 1.37 12.69 -5.01
N ALA A 42 0.49 12.46 -5.97
CA ALA A 42 0.87 12.08 -7.34
C ALA A 42 1.77 13.12 -7.99
N ALA A 43 1.46 14.40 -7.82
CA ALA A 43 2.28 15.48 -8.38
C ALA A 43 3.70 15.47 -7.80
N ARG A 44 3.84 15.22 -6.49
CA ARG A 44 5.16 15.11 -5.85
C ARG A 44 5.93 13.90 -6.36
N LEU A 45 5.28 12.76 -6.48
CA LEU A 45 5.91 11.54 -6.96
C LEU A 45 6.36 11.67 -8.42
N ARG A 46 5.58 12.29 -9.28
CA ARG A 46 5.94 12.51 -10.68
C ARG A 46 7.21 13.36 -10.83
N ARG A 47 7.42 14.32 -9.95
CA ARG A 47 8.62 15.15 -9.98
C ARG A 47 9.88 14.37 -9.65
N HIS A 48 9.79 13.40 -8.73
CA HIS A 48 10.94 12.61 -8.27
C HIS A 48 11.10 11.29 -9.04
N TYR A 49 10.00 10.75 -9.57
CA TYR A 49 9.99 9.45 -10.23
C TYR A 49 9.20 9.55 -11.55
N PRO A 50 9.77 10.23 -12.58
CA PRO A 50 9.02 10.52 -13.81
C PRO A 50 8.64 9.27 -14.60
N ARG A 51 9.27 8.13 -14.35
CA ARG A 51 8.94 6.86 -15.05
C ARG A 51 7.87 6.04 -14.33
N LEU A 52 7.50 6.42 -13.10
CA LEU A 52 6.50 5.72 -12.34
C LEU A 52 5.12 5.92 -12.99
N GLU A 53 4.43 4.80 -13.27
CA GLU A 53 3.05 4.86 -13.74
C GLU A 53 2.13 5.06 -12.53
N LEU A 54 1.34 6.12 -12.58
CA LEU A 54 0.41 6.48 -11.50
C LEU A 54 -1.03 6.35 -11.98
N ALA A 55 -1.86 5.68 -11.17
CA ALA A 55 -3.29 5.56 -11.40
C ALA A 55 -4.03 6.20 -10.22
N LEU A 56 -4.96 7.10 -10.52
CA LEU A 56 -5.70 7.84 -9.51
C LEU A 56 -7.20 7.59 -9.64
N GLY A 57 -7.92 7.81 -8.54
CA GLY A 57 -9.38 7.86 -8.55
C GLY A 57 -10.08 6.53 -8.44
N SER A 58 -9.36 5.44 -8.20
CA SER A 58 -9.98 4.13 -8.02
C SER A 58 -9.38 3.38 -6.84
N ASN A 59 -10.23 2.75 -6.03
CA ASN A 59 -9.84 1.83 -4.98
C ASN A 59 -10.03 0.37 -5.41
N ASP A 60 -10.15 0.10 -6.70
CA ASP A 60 -10.27 -1.26 -7.22
C ASP A 60 -8.92 -1.98 -7.09
N PRO A 61 -8.83 -3.06 -6.28
CA PRO A 61 -7.56 -3.75 -6.06
C PRO A 61 -7.19 -4.74 -7.15
N ALA A 62 -8.04 -4.92 -8.16
CA ALA A 62 -7.79 -5.90 -9.21
C ALA A 62 -6.48 -5.60 -9.95
N GLY A 63 -5.63 -6.62 -10.10
CA GLY A 63 -4.38 -6.51 -10.84
C GLY A 63 -3.21 -5.95 -10.05
N TYR A 64 -3.38 -5.62 -8.79
CA TYR A 64 -2.27 -5.16 -7.95
C TYR A 64 -1.64 -6.30 -7.16
N ASP A 65 -0.30 -6.30 -7.10
CA ASP A 65 0.48 -7.29 -6.36
C ASP A 65 0.55 -6.98 -4.87
N ILE A 66 0.52 -5.68 -4.53
CA ILE A 66 0.60 -5.18 -3.16
C ILE A 66 -0.56 -4.22 -2.94
N VAL A 67 -1.28 -4.38 -1.85
CA VAL A 67 -2.39 -3.49 -1.47
C VAL A 67 -2.21 -3.06 -0.03
N VAL A 68 -2.18 -1.76 0.22
CA VAL A 68 -1.96 -1.20 1.56
C VAL A 68 -3.13 -0.32 1.96
N ASN A 69 -3.75 -0.62 3.09
CA ASN A 69 -4.75 0.24 3.70
C ASN A 69 -4.08 1.18 4.72
N ALA A 70 -3.98 2.45 4.37
CA ALA A 70 -3.46 3.50 5.24
C ALA A 70 -4.58 4.39 5.81
N THR A 71 -5.82 3.88 5.81
CA THR A 71 -7.00 4.55 6.37
C THR A 71 -7.47 3.84 7.63
N PRO A 72 -8.35 4.46 8.44
CA PRO A 72 -8.98 3.77 9.56
C PRO A 72 -10.11 2.80 9.18
N LEU A 73 -10.48 2.72 7.91
CA LEU A 73 -11.60 1.87 7.48
C LEU A 73 -11.29 0.38 7.62
N GLY A 74 -12.28 -0.39 8.02
CA GLY A 74 -12.15 -1.83 8.18
C GLY A 74 -11.44 -2.29 9.44
N MET A 75 -11.22 -1.37 10.39
CA MET A 75 -10.50 -1.66 11.63
C MET A 75 -11.40 -2.15 12.76
N LYS A 76 -12.66 -1.72 12.76
CA LYS A 76 -13.63 -2.06 13.81
C LYS A 76 -14.76 -2.88 13.20
N PRO A 77 -15.36 -3.81 13.97
CA PRO A 77 -16.57 -4.49 13.52
C PRO A 77 -17.64 -3.49 13.10
N GLY A 78 -18.22 -3.67 11.92
CA GLY A 78 -19.24 -2.75 11.39
C GLY A 78 -18.69 -1.63 10.52
N ASP A 79 -17.39 -1.39 10.50
CA ASP A 79 -16.81 -0.42 9.56
C ASP A 79 -16.96 -0.90 8.12
N PRO A 80 -17.15 0.01 7.14
CA PRO A 80 -17.02 -0.37 5.74
C PRO A 80 -15.57 -0.76 5.45
N LEU A 81 -15.38 -1.70 4.54
CA LEU A 81 -14.05 -2.07 4.08
C LEU A 81 -13.52 -0.97 3.14
N PRO A 82 -12.18 -0.76 3.09
CA PRO A 82 -11.61 0.30 2.25
C PRO A 82 -11.71 0.00 0.75
N LEU A 83 -11.97 -1.24 0.38
CA LEU A 83 -12.06 -1.69 -1.01
C LEU A 83 -12.92 -2.95 -1.11
N ASP A 84 -13.19 -3.40 -2.35
CA ASP A 84 -13.92 -4.63 -2.61
C ASP A 84 -12.99 -5.84 -2.51
N ILE A 85 -13.12 -6.60 -1.45
CA ILE A 85 -12.33 -7.82 -1.20
C ILE A 85 -12.54 -8.84 -2.31
N GLY A 86 -13.73 -8.89 -2.92
CA GLY A 86 -14.03 -9.83 -4.00
C GLY A 86 -13.17 -9.61 -5.24
N ARG A 87 -12.57 -8.45 -5.40
CA ARG A 87 -11.70 -8.13 -6.54
C ARG A 87 -10.21 -8.20 -6.20
N LEU A 88 -9.88 -8.49 -4.96
CA LEU A 88 -8.50 -8.63 -4.51
C LEU A 88 -7.90 -9.94 -5.03
N SER A 89 -6.70 -9.88 -5.63
CA SER A 89 -6.02 -11.09 -6.07
C SER A 89 -5.67 -11.97 -4.87
N PRO A 90 -5.96 -13.28 -4.92
CA PRO A 90 -5.59 -14.18 -3.81
C PRO A 90 -4.08 -14.27 -3.57
N THR A 91 -3.27 -13.87 -4.54
CA THR A 91 -1.80 -13.88 -4.42
C THR A 91 -1.25 -12.52 -3.99
N ALA A 92 -2.10 -11.51 -3.77
CA ALA A 92 -1.64 -10.19 -3.35
C ALA A 92 -1.12 -10.23 -1.91
N PHE A 93 -0.13 -9.37 -1.66
CA PHE A 93 0.28 -9.04 -0.30
C PHE A 93 -0.55 -7.85 0.18
N VAL A 94 -1.18 -7.98 1.34
CA VAL A 94 -2.08 -6.96 1.88
C VAL A 94 -1.54 -6.46 3.21
N GLY A 95 -1.28 -5.16 3.28
CA GLY A 95 -0.76 -4.52 4.49
C GLY A 95 -1.73 -3.51 5.06
N GLU A 96 -1.59 -3.26 6.35
CA GLU A 96 -2.35 -2.24 7.07
C GLU A 96 -1.41 -1.52 8.03
N VAL A 97 -1.47 -0.19 8.06
CA VAL A 97 -0.50 0.62 8.81
C VAL A 97 -0.84 0.77 10.29
N VAL A 98 -1.99 0.27 10.70
CA VAL A 98 -2.46 0.44 12.08
C VAL A 98 -1.81 -0.58 13.00
N MET A 99 -1.45 -0.13 14.19
CA MET A 99 -0.96 -1.02 15.25
C MET A 99 -2.16 -1.61 15.99
N ALA A 100 -2.68 -2.72 15.46
CA ALA A 100 -3.76 -3.47 16.12
C ALA A 100 -3.18 -4.72 16.76
N GLN A 101 -3.66 -5.06 17.96
CA GLN A 101 -3.23 -6.29 18.64
C GLN A 101 -3.89 -7.53 18.05
N THR A 102 -4.99 -7.36 17.36
CA THR A 102 -5.72 -8.44 16.70
C THR A 102 -5.89 -8.11 15.22
N ILE A 103 -6.10 -9.14 14.41
CA ILE A 103 -6.37 -8.95 12.99
C ILE A 103 -7.68 -8.18 12.83
N THR A 104 -7.63 -7.10 12.03
CA THR A 104 -8.81 -6.29 11.72
C THR A 104 -9.78 -7.03 10.80
N PRO A 105 -11.05 -6.62 10.71
CA PRO A 105 -11.99 -7.20 9.75
C PRO A 105 -11.47 -7.15 8.30
N PHE A 106 -10.78 -6.08 7.93
CA PHE A 106 -10.19 -5.97 6.59
C PHE A 106 -9.13 -7.04 6.35
N LEU A 107 -8.17 -7.19 7.26
CA LEU A 107 -7.12 -8.20 7.10
C LEU A 107 -7.67 -9.62 7.21
N ALA A 108 -8.66 -9.85 8.07
CA ALA A 108 -9.30 -11.16 8.17
C ALA A 108 -9.96 -11.56 6.84
N ALA A 109 -10.66 -10.63 6.20
CA ALA A 109 -11.28 -10.88 4.90
C ALA A 109 -10.24 -11.17 3.82
N ALA A 110 -9.13 -10.44 3.80
CA ALA A 110 -8.03 -10.69 2.88
C ALA A 110 -7.40 -12.06 3.11
N GLN A 111 -7.18 -12.44 4.36
CA GLN A 111 -6.65 -13.77 4.71
C GLN A 111 -7.56 -14.89 4.25
N GLN A 112 -8.87 -14.76 4.42
CA GLN A 112 -9.84 -15.77 3.97
C GLN A 112 -9.80 -15.97 2.46
N ARG A 113 -9.40 -14.94 1.72
CA ARG A 113 -9.24 -15.01 0.27
C ARG A 113 -7.91 -15.65 -0.15
N GLY A 114 -6.99 -15.89 0.78
CA GLY A 114 -5.71 -16.52 0.53
C GLY A 114 -4.53 -15.56 0.49
N CYS A 115 -4.74 -14.28 0.75
CA CYS A 115 -3.67 -13.28 0.73
C CYS A 115 -2.73 -13.42 1.90
N GLU A 116 -1.46 -13.08 1.68
CA GLU A 116 -0.52 -12.80 2.75
C GLU A 116 -0.84 -11.45 3.36
N VAL A 117 -0.91 -11.34 4.68
CA VAL A 117 -1.28 -10.10 5.36
C VAL A 117 -0.23 -9.67 6.38
N GLN A 118 -0.11 -8.36 6.58
CA GLN A 118 0.80 -7.78 7.55
C GLN A 118 0.18 -6.54 8.18
N VAL A 119 0.24 -6.46 9.52
CA VAL A 119 -0.25 -5.32 10.28
C VAL A 119 0.93 -4.57 10.89
N GLY A 120 0.79 -3.24 11.01
CA GLY A 120 1.79 -2.37 11.62
C GLY A 120 2.82 -1.85 10.63
N THR A 121 3.16 -0.55 10.78
CA THR A 121 4.06 0.15 9.85
C THR A 121 5.46 -0.46 9.82
N ASP A 122 6.05 -0.73 10.98
CA ASP A 122 7.39 -1.30 11.05
C ASP A 122 7.47 -2.70 10.47
N MET A 123 6.50 -3.55 10.81
CA MET A 123 6.45 -4.90 10.28
C MET A 123 6.23 -4.89 8.76
N LEU A 124 5.45 -3.94 8.27
CA LEU A 124 5.24 -3.76 6.84
C LEU A 124 6.55 -3.43 6.13
N PHE A 125 7.36 -2.53 6.68
CA PHE A 125 8.67 -2.19 6.11
C PHE A 125 9.64 -3.36 6.14
N GLU A 126 9.54 -4.26 7.12
CA GLU A 126 10.34 -5.49 7.13
C GLU A 126 9.96 -6.44 6.00
N GLN A 127 8.67 -6.50 5.65
CA GLN A 127 8.16 -7.44 4.65
C GLN A 127 8.28 -6.95 3.21
N ILE A 128 8.17 -5.64 2.98
CA ILE A 128 8.20 -5.07 1.63
C ILE A 128 9.45 -5.50 0.83
N PRO A 129 10.68 -5.44 1.37
CA PRO A 129 11.87 -5.84 0.60
C PRO A 129 11.78 -7.28 0.08
N ALA A 130 11.30 -8.23 0.91
CA ALA A 130 11.17 -9.62 0.51
C ALA A 130 10.15 -9.79 -0.61
N TYR A 131 9.04 -9.08 -0.55
CA TYR A 131 8.02 -9.13 -1.61
C TYR A 131 8.50 -8.48 -2.90
N LEU A 132 9.25 -7.38 -2.81
CA LEU A 132 9.83 -6.75 -4.00
C LEU A 132 10.83 -7.69 -4.68
N GLU A 133 11.65 -8.39 -3.91
CA GLU A 133 12.57 -9.38 -4.44
C GLU A 133 11.81 -10.51 -5.15
N PHE A 134 10.75 -11.02 -4.51
CA PHE A 134 9.90 -12.06 -5.10
C PHE A 134 9.32 -11.61 -6.45
N PHE A 135 8.95 -10.35 -6.60
CA PHE A 135 8.43 -9.80 -7.86
C PHE A 135 9.53 -9.37 -8.84
N GLY A 136 10.80 -9.67 -8.56
CA GLY A 136 11.90 -9.37 -9.47
C GLY A 136 12.38 -7.92 -9.48
N LEU A 137 12.04 -7.15 -8.46
CA LEU A 137 12.51 -5.77 -8.32
C LEU A 137 13.86 -5.72 -7.58
N PRO A 138 14.64 -4.62 -7.76
CA PRO A 138 15.88 -4.46 -7.01
C PRO A 138 15.62 -4.51 -5.51
N THR A 139 16.48 -5.23 -4.80
CA THR A 139 16.37 -5.36 -3.36
C THR A 139 16.69 -4.02 -2.69
N THR A 140 15.87 -3.64 -1.72
CA THR A 140 16.11 -2.53 -0.82
C THR A 140 16.03 -3.02 0.62
N THR A 141 16.45 -2.23 1.59
CA THR A 141 16.39 -2.61 2.99
C THR A 141 15.20 -1.98 3.69
N ALA A 142 14.74 -2.60 4.77
CA ALA A 142 13.70 -2.03 5.61
C ALA A 142 14.11 -0.67 6.16
N GLU A 143 15.40 -0.51 6.50
CA GLU A 143 15.96 0.74 6.98
C GLU A 143 15.87 1.84 5.93
N ASP A 144 16.21 1.55 4.68
CA ASP A 144 16.09 2.50 3.57
C ASP A 144 14.65 2.95 3.38
N LEU A 145 13.70 2.03 3.45
CA LEU A 145 12.28 2.35 3.32
C LEU A 145 11.80 3.25 4.46
N ARG A 146 12.22 2.97 5.69
CA ARG A 146 11.89 3.80 6.85
C ARG A 146 12.47 5.20 6.72
N ALA A 147 13.69 5.31 6.23
CA ALA A 147 14.35 6.62 6.02
C ALA A 147 13.57 7.47 5.03
N VAL A 148 13.13 6.88 3.90
CA VAL A 148 12.31 7.57 2.91
C VAL A 148 10.96 7.98 3.50
N ALA A 149 10.34 7.10 4.28
CA ALA A 149 9.05 7.36 4.90
C ALA A 149 9.11 8.56 5.87
N ARG A 150 10.22 8.71 6.59
CA ARG A 150 10.42 9.84 7.51
C ARG A 150 10.62 11.17 6.78
N LEU A 151 11.18 11.13 5.59
CA LEU A 151 11.44 12.32 4.77
C LEU A 151 10.24 12.71 3.90
N GLY A 152 9.35 11.77 3.65
CA GLY A 152 8.15 12.00 2.87
C GLY A 152 7.08 12.72 3.65
#